data_6949e7436ee358eed6e0129afd8073df
#
_entry.id   6949e7436ee358eed6e0129afd8073df
#
_cell.length_a   1.000
_cell.length_b   1.000
_cell.length_c   1.000
_cell.angle_alpha   90.00
_cell.angle_beta   90.00
_cell.angle_gamma   90.00
#
_symmetry.space_group_name_H-M   'P 1'
#
loop_
_entity.id
_entity.type
_entity.pdbx_description
1 polymer ?
#
loop_
_entity_poly.entity_id
_entity_poly.type
_entity_poly.pdbx_seq_one_letter_code
_entity_poly.pdbx_strand_id
1 'polypeptide(L)'
;MSEKRKDSKGRVLKDGESQRANGTYDYRYTDIHKKRRCIYAKSLTELRKKEDELRRDMADGIDYAAGEMTVAELVDRYMNLKRGLKQNSLRSYGSAVKRIHADPFGQKPIKTVKLSDAKGWLVFLHDGGIKQNTIGVLQSVVRPAFEMAVDDDIIRKNPFKFKLSDVVPKDAYVRDALTKEQQEKYLPFV
;
A
#
# COMPACT_ATOMS: atom_id res chain seq x y z
N MET A 1 -25.92 12.59 -38.49
CA MET A 1 -24.80 11.89 -37.80
C MET A 1 -24.10 12.93 -36.92
N SER A 2 -24.01 12.72 -35.61
CA SER A 2 -23.30 13.65 -34.71
C SER A 2 -21.82 13.65 -35.05
N GLU A 3 -21.26 14.84 -35.27
CA GLU A 3 -19.83 14.99 -35.56
C GLU A 3 -18.99 14.50 -34.37
N LYS A 4 -18.04 13.58 -34.63
CA LYS A 4 -17.21 13.03 -33.57
C LYS A 4 -16.29 14.09 -32.98
N ARG A 5 -16.32 14.28 -31.66
CA ARG A 5 -15.46 15.22 -30.96
C ARG A 5 -13.98 14.90 -31.22
N LYS A 6 -13.18 15.93 -31.49
CA LYS A 6 -11.74 15.82 -31.74
C LYS A 6 -10.96 16.65 -30.71
N ASP A 7 -9.76 16.24 -30.42
CA ASP A 7 -8.80 17.02 -29.64
C ASP A 7 -8.12 18.12 -30.50
N SER A 8 -7.28 18.94 -29.88
CA SER A 8 -6.51 19.99 -30.54
C SER A 8 -5.53 19.48 -31.63
N LYS A 9 -5.27 18.16 -31.65
CA LYS A 9 -4.41 17.48 -32.65
C LYS A 9 -5.23 16.72 -33.70
N GLY A 10 -6.56 16.91 -33.77
CA GLY A 10 -7.45 16.28 -34.73
C GLY A 10 -7.80 14.81 -34.43
N ARG A 11 -7.39 14.26 -33.29
CA ARG A 11 -7.67 12.88 -32.88
C ARG A 11 -9.09 12.76 -32.34
N VAL A 12 -9.80 11.71 -32.74
CA VAL A 12 -11.16 11.46 -32.28
C VAL A 12 -11.16 11.05 -30.80
N LEU A 13 -11.98 11.73 -30.01
CA LEU A 13 -12.23 11.42 -28.61
C LEU A 13 -13.41 10.42 -28.50
N LYS A 14 -13.25 9.42 -27.62
CA LYS A 14 -14.29 8.45 -27.28
C LYS A 14 -15.32 9.07 -26.31
N ASP A 15 -16.42 8.34 -26.09
CA ASP A 15 -17.40 8.74 -25.07
C ASP A 15 -16.76 8.75 -23.67
N GLY A 16 -17.01 9.83 -22.92
CA GLY A 16 -16.39 10.08 -21.63
C GLY A 16 -15.04 10.80 -21.69
N GLU A 17 -14.29 10.71 -22.81
CA GLU A 17 -13.02 11.43 -22.99
C GLU A 17 -13.27 12.92 -23.26
N SER A 18 -12.45 13.80 -22.69
CA SER A 18 -12.38 15.22 -23.07
C SER A 18 -10.97 15.77 -22.94
N GLN A 19 -10.68 16.86 -23.67
CA GLN A 19 -9.46 17.62 -23.53
C GLN A 19 -9.77 18.95 -22.84
N ARG A 20 -9.00 19.29 -21.82
CA ARG A 20 -9.13 20.55 -21.07
C ARG A 20 -8.35 21.67 -21.75
N ALA A 21 -8.69 22.91 -21.43
CA ALA A 21 -8.02 24.11 -21.96
C ALA A 21 -6.51 24.14 -21.68
N ASN A 22 -6.06 23.53 -20.58
CA ASN A 22 -4.64 23.40 -20.25
C ASN A 22 -3.91 22.26 -21.00
N GLY A 23 -4.57 21.61 -21.96
CA GLY A 23 -4.01 20.53 -22.77
C GLY A 23 -4.01 19.14 -22.13
N THR A 24 -4.44 19.01 -20.87
CA THR A 24 -4.61 17.71 -20.22
C THR A 24 -5.89 17.02 -20.67
N TYR A 25 -5.97 15.70 -20.50
CA TYR A 25 -7.12 14.89 -20.87
C TYR A 25 -7.81 14.36 -19.63
N ASP A 26 -9.13 14.22 -19.69
CA ASP A 26 -9.94 13.58 -18.67
C ASP A 26 -10.91 12.57 -19.26
N TYR A 27 -11.17 11.51 -18.47
CA TYR A 27 -12.18 10.50 -18.76
C TYR A 27 -13.14 10.41 -17.59
N ARG A 28 -14.43 10.55 -17.89
CA ARG A 28 -15.52 10.47 -16.90
C ARG A 28 -16.15 9.09 -16.95
N TYR A 29 -16.32 8.47 -15.78
CA TYR A 29 -16.94 7.18 -15.64
C TYR A 29 -17.81 7.11 -14.38
N THR A 30 -18.64 6.08 -14.29
CA THR A 30 -19.39 5.75 -13.09
C THR A 30 -18.75 4.55 -12.43
N ASP A 31 -18.41 4.66 -11.14
CA ASP A 31 -17.78 3.57 -10.38
C ASP A 31 -18.81 2.48 -9.99
N ILE A 32 -18.34 1.40 -9.35
CA ILE A 32 -19.17 0.28 -8.88
C ILE A 32 -20.23 0.72 -7.86
N HIS A 33 -20.01 1.84 -7.16
CA HIS A 33 -20.94 2.46 -6.20
C HIS A 33 -21.91 3.46 -6.86
N LYS A 34 -21.99 3.47 -8.20
CA LYS A 34 -22.80 4.40 -8.99
C LYS A 34 -22.44 5.88 -8.82
N LYS A 35 -21.23 6.19 -8.34
CA LYS A 35 -20.71 7.55 -8.21
C LYS A 35 -19.96 7.95 -9.48
N ARG A 36 -20.16 9.20 -9.93
CA ARG A 36 -19.40 9.77 -11.04
C ARG A 36 -17.99 10.09 -10.61
N ARG A 37 -17.02 9.59 -11.34
CA ARG A 37 -15.58 9.78 -11.14
C ARG A 37 -14.90 10.29 -12.39
N CYS A 38 -13.68 10.78 -12.23
CA CYS A 38 -12.87 11.27 -13.33
C CYS A 38 -11.43 10.87 -13.14
N ILE A 39 -10.77 10.39 -14.19
CA ILE A 39 -9.34 10.17 -14.24
C ILE A 39 -8.67 11.17 -15.17
N TYR A 40 -7.45 11.55 -14.87
CA TYR A 40 -6.70 12.57 -15.60
C TYR A 40 -5.39 12.03 -16.14
N ALA A 41 -4.96 12.56 -17.29
CA ALA A 41 -3.68 12.22 -17.91
C ALA A 41 -3.10 13.42 -18.67
N LYS A 42 -1.78 13.43 -18.85
CA LYS A 42 -1.10 14.47 -19.62
C LYS A 42 -1.20 14.23 -21.14
N SER A 43 -1.51 13.01 -21.55
CA SER A 43 -1.68 12.66 -22.96
C SER A 43 -2.87 11.72 -23.17
N LEU A 44 -3.42 11.72 -24.41
CA LEU A 44 -4.51 10.83 -24.77
C LEU A 44 -4.12 9.35 -24.71
N THR A 45 -2.87 9.03 -25.04
CA THR A 45 -2.34 7.65 -24.97
C THR A 45 -2.28 7.17 -23.50
N GLU A 46 -1.82 8.01 -22.60
CA GLU A 46 -1.81 7.71 -21.16
C GLU A 46 -3.22 7.57 -20.61
N LEU A 47 -4.15 8.45 -21.02
CA LEU A 47 -5.55 8.38 -20.62
C LEU A 47 -6.15 7.03 -21.00
N ARG A 48 -5.98 6.61 -22.26
CA ARG A 48 -6.53 5.35 -22.77
C ARG A 48 -5.95 4.13 -22.09
N LYS A 49 -4.66 4.17 -21.71
CA LYS A 49 -4.05 3.11 -20.91
C LYS A 49 -4.72 3.00 -19.53
N LYS A 50 -4.97 4.13 -18.86
CA LYS A 50 -5.68 4.17 -17.58
C LYS A 50 -7.15 3.72 -17.72
N GLU A 51 -7.82 4.05 -18.84
CA GLU A 51 -9.17 3.55 -19.12
C GLU A 51 -9.21 2.04 -19.29
N ASP A 52 -8.25 1.45 -20.01
CA ASP A 52 -8.19 0.00 -20.22
C ASP A 52 -7.89 -0.76 -18.91
N GLU A 53 -7.06 -0.17 -18.02
CA GLU A 53 -6.83 -0.69 -16.66
C GLU A 53 -8.12 -0.62 -15.85
N LEU A 54 -8.78 0.55 -15.82
CA LEU A 54 -10.05 0.78 -15.12
C LEU A 54 -11.13 -0.20 -15.58
N ARG A 55 -11.30 -0.37 -16.90
CA ARG A 55 -12.33 -1.29 -17.45
C ARG A 55 -12.08 -2.73 -17.03
N ARG A 56 -10.82 -3.17 -17.02
CA ARG A 56 -10.46 -4.53 -16.54
C ARG A 56 -10.73 -4.69 -15.05
N ASP A 57 -10.37 -3.69 -14.25
CA ASP A 57 -10.60 -3.73 -12.81
C ASP A 57 -12.11 -3.76 -12.50
N MET A 58 -12.90 -2.90 -13.17
CA MET A 58 -14.36 -2.90 -13.01
C MET A 58 -15.00 -4.22 -13.49
N ALA A 59 -14.51 -4.82 -14.59
CA ALA A 59 -15.01 -6.10 -15.08
C ALA A 59 -14.73 -7.25 -14.10
N ASP A 60 -13.64 -7.16 -13.34
CA ASP A 60 -13.25 -8.12 -12.32
C ASP A 60 -13.81 -7.77 -10.92
N GLY A 61 -14.67 -6.75 -10.82
CA GLY A 61 -15.29 -6.32 -9.55
C GLY A 61 -14.38 -5.47 -8.65
N ILE A 62 -13.17 -5.11 -9.09
CA ILE A 62 -12.22 -4.34 -8.29
C ILE A 62 -12.68 -2.88 -8.13
N ASP A 63 -12.69 -2.38 -6.89
CA ASP A 63 -12.96 -0.97 -6.60
C ASP A 63 -11.75 -0.09 -6.91
N TYR A 64 -11.60 0.28 -8.18
CA TYR A 64 -10.52 1.14 -8.64
C TYR A 64 -10.43 2.46 -7.86
N ALA A 65 -11.56 3.02 -7.43
CA ALA A 65 -11.60 4.29 -6.69
C ALA A 65 -11.07 4.14 -5.26
N ALA A 66 -11.38 3.03 -4.59
CA ALA A 66 -10.84 2.74 -3.27
C ALA A 66 -9.32 2.47 -3.30
N GLY A 67 -8.79 1.97 -4.42
CA GLY A 67 -7.36 1.77 -4.61
C GLY A 67 -6.50 3.05 -4.65
N GLU A 68 -7.13 4.24 -4.72
CA GLU A 68 -6.44 5.54 -4.60
C GLU A 68 -6.02 5.87 -3.16
N MET A 69 -6.60 5.19 -2.14
CA MET A 69 -6.17 5.39 -0.76
C MET A 69 -4.67 5.09 -0.60
N THR A 70 -4.02 5.79 0.32
CA THR A 70 -2.60 5.58 0.62
C THR A 70 -2.38 4.32 1.47
N VAL A 71 -1.13 3.85 1.51
CA VAL A 71 -0.74 2.74 2.41
C VAL A 71 -1.01 3.10 3.86
N ALA A 72 -0.75 4.36 4.27
CA ALA A 72 -1.01 4.84 5.63
C ALA A 72 -2.51 4.79 5.97
N GLU A 73 -3.37 5.30 5.07
CA GLU A 73 -4.84 5.25 5.24
C GLU A 73 -5.37 3.81 5.32
N LEU A 74 -4.84 2.90 4.50
CA LEU A 74 -5.19 1.47 4.55
C LEU A 74 -4.82 0.86 5.91
N VAL A 75 -3.62 1.17 6.41
CA VAL A 75 -3.14 0.71 7.72
C VAL A 75 -4.01 1.25 8.85
N ASP A 76 -4.39 2.53 8.79
CA ASP A 76 -5.30 3.13 9.78
C ASP A 76 -6.66 2.44 9.76
N ARG A 77 -7.24 2.18 8.58
CA ARG A 77 -8.48 1.44 8.40
C ARG A 77 -8.40 0.06 9.04
N TYR A 78 -7.33 -0.69 8.77
CA TYR A 78 -7.09 -2.00 9.37
C TYR A 78 -6.97 -1.93 10.90
N MET A 79 -6.17 -0.99 11.42
CA MET A 79 -5.96 -0.84 12.86
C MET A 79 -7.23 -0.42 13.60
N ASN A 80 -8.09 0.40 12.98
CA ASN A 80 -9.38 0.80 13.53
C ASN A 80 -10.38 -0.36 13.67
N LEU A 81 -10.24 -1.41 12.86
CA LEU A 81 -11.06 -2.62 12.94
C LEU A 81 -10.52 -3.64 13.94
N LYS A 82 -9.23 -3.56 14.27
CA LYS A 82 -8.55 -4.52 15.14
C LYS A 82 -8.92 -4.29 16.61
N ARG A 83 -9.38 -5.34 17.29
CA ARG A 83 -9.79 -5.31 18.69
C ARG A 83 -9.01 -6.34 19.52
N GLY A 84 -9.02 -6.21 20.83
CA GLY A 84 -8.46 -7.21 21.76
C GLY A 84 -6.93 -7.27 21.80
N LEU A 85 -6.23 -6.23 21.38
CA LEU A 85 -4.78 -6.18 21.43
C LEU A 85 -4.28 -5.97 22.87
N LYS A 86 -3.24 -6.72 23.25
CA LYS A 86 -2.51 -6.50 24.52
C LYS A 86 -1.77 -5.16 24.48
N GLN A 87 -1.57 -4.53 25.65
CA GLN A 87 -0.95 -3.21 25.78
C GLN A 87 0.41 -3.10 25.06
N ASN A 88 1.26 -4.13 25.18
CA ASN A 88 2.57 -4.14 24.50
C ASN A 88 2.44 -4.20 22.97
N SER A 89 1.45 -4.95 22.45
CA SER A 89 1.16 -4.98 21.01
C SER A 89 0.65 -3.63 20.51
N LEU A 90 -0.21 -2.96 21.29
CA LEU A 90 -0.71 -1.62 20.97
C LEU A 90 0.45 -0.60 20.84
N ARG A 91 1.42 -0.62 21.79
CA ARG A 91 2.60 0.25 21.73
C ARG A 91 3.45 -0.03 20.49
N SER A 92 3.74 -1.31 20.23
CA SER A 92 4.56 -1.72 19.07
C SER A 92 3.89 -1.35 17.74
N TYR A 93 2.61 -1.63 17.59
CA TYR A 93 1.84 -1.29 16.39
C TYR A 93 1.66 0.21 16.23
N GLY A 94 1.42 0.97 17.32
CA GLY A 94 1.36 2.42 17.28
C GLY A 94 2.66 3.06 16.80
N SER A 95 3.81 2.52 17.21
CA SER A 95 5.12 2.95 16.70
C SER A 95 5.30 2.62 15.22
N ALA A 96 4.84 1.44 14.79
CA ALA A 96 4.88 1.03 13.37
C ALA A 96 3.98 1.93 12.51
N VAL A 97 2.76 2.21 12.94
CA VAL A 97 1.82 3.13 12.25
C VAL A 97 2.45 4.52 12.09
N LYS A 98 2.96 5.10 13.18
CA LYS A 98 3.63 6.42 13.12
C LYS A 98 4.77 6.44 12.10
N ARG A 99 5.57 5.38 12.03
CA ARG A 99 6.68 5.28 11.07
C ARG A 99 6.16 5.19 9.63
N ILE A 100 5.11 4.40 9.38
CA ILE A 100 4.49 4.29 8.05
C ILE A 100 3.95 5.64 7.58
N HIS A 101 3.31 6.42 8.47
CA HIS A 101 2.83 7.76 8.14
C HIS A 101 3.95 8.75 7.79
N ALA A 102 5.09 8.65 8.48
CA ALA A 102 6.26 9.52 8.24
C ALA A 102 7.08 9.11 7.01
N ASP A 103 6.91 7.89 6.51
CA ASP A 103 7.68 7.35 5.39
C ASP A 103 7.03 7.69 4.04
N PRO A 104 7.80 8.08 3.01
CA PRO A 104 7.27 8.31 1.66
C PRO A 104 6.52 7.10 1.08
N PHE A 105 6.89 5.88 1.47
CA PHE A 105 6.18 4.67 1.09
C PHE A 105 4.73 4.67 1.60
N GLY A 106 4.49 5.19 2.80
CA GLY A 106 3.17 5.33 3.40
C GLY A 106 2.22 6.22 2.59
N GLN A 107 2.75 7.15 1.80
CA GLN A 107 1.97 8.08 0.98
C GLN A 107 1.65 7.53 -0.43
N LYS A 108 2.16 6.34 -0.79
CA LYS A 108 1.87 5.74 -2.10
C LYS A 108 0.42 5.23 -2.15
N PRO A 109 -0.31 5.45 -3.26
CA PRO A 109 -1.60 4.80 -3.51
C PRO A 109 -1.44 3.26 -3.54
N ILE A 110 -2.29 2.52 -2.82
CA ILE A 110 -2.13 1.06 -2.66
C ILE A 110 -2.19 0.31 -3.98
N LYS A 111 -2.97 0.77 -4.95
CA LYS A 111 -3.05 0.17 -6.30
C LYS A 111 -1.73 0.22 -7.07
N THR A 112 -0.82 1.14 -6.73
CA THR A 112 0.47 1.30 -7.40
C THR A 112 1.57 0.47 -6.76
N VAL A 113 1.36 -0.06 -5.56
CA VAL A 113 2.35 -0.81 -4.79
C VAL A 113 2.53 -2.20 -5.39
N LYS A 114 3.73 -2.48 -5.89
CA LYS A 114 4.12 -3.79 -6.42
C LYS A 114 4.95 -4.57 -5.39
N LEU A 115 5.10 -5.87 -5.62
CA LEU A 115 5.97 -6.74 -4.82
C LEU A 115 7.41 -6.21 -4.72
N SER A 116 7.95 -5.66 -5.83
CA SER A 116 9.28 -5.05 -5.86
C SER A 116 9.36 -3.82 -4.96
N ASP A 117 8.33 -2.97 -4.95
CA ASP A 117 8.28 -1.78 -4.08
C ASP A 117 8.24 -2.17 -2.61
N ALA A 118 7.42 -3.18 -2.26
CA ALA A 118 7.30 -3.69 -0.90
C ALA A 118 8.64 -4.27 -0.39
N LYS A 119 9.30 -5.10 -1.21
CA LYS A 119 10.62 -5.66 -0.86
C LYS A 119 11.68 -4.56 -0.78
N GLY A 120 11.74 -3.67 -1.77
CA GLY A 120 12.70 -2.56 -1.80
C GLY A 120 12.56 -1.63 -0.61
N TRP A 121 11.34 -1.34 -0.17
CA TRP A 121 11.10 -0.55 1.04
C TRP A 121 11.68 -1.22 2.30
N LEU A 122 11.45 -2.53 2.50
CA LEU A 122 11.97 -3.24 3.67
C LEU A 122 13.51 -3.33 3.67
N VAL A 123 14.12 -3.52 2.48
CA VAL A 123 15.59 -3.47 2.31
C VAL A 123 16.10 -2.07 2.64
N PHE A 124 15.49 -1.03 2.09
CA PHE A 124 15.86 0.37 2.38
C PHE A 124 15.81 0.70 3.87
N LEU A 125 14.78 0.23 4.59
CA LEU A 125 14.68 0.40 6.04
C LEU A 125 15.82 -0.32 6.79
N HIS A 126 16.18 -1.54 6.35
CA HIS A 126 17.26 -2.31 6.96
C HIS A 126 18.61 -1.65 6.72
N ASP A 127 18.89 -1.21 5.50
CA ASP A 127 20.12 -0.50 5.13
C ASP A 127 20.25 0.83 5.87
N GLY A 128 19.12 1.46 6.22
CA GLY A 128 19.02 2.61 7.11
C GLY A 128 19.22 2.30 8.60
N GLY A 129 19.62 1.06 8.95
CA GLY A 129 19.97 0.64 10.32
C GLY A 129 18.78 0.17 11.16
N ILE A 130 17.60 -0.03 10.57
CA ILE A 130 16.44 -0.57 11.29
C ILE A 130 16.58 -2.09 11.38
N LYS A 131 16.57 -2.61 12.61
CA LYS A 131 16.72 -4.05 12.87
C LYS A 131 15.57 -4.87 12.30
N GLN A 132 15.87 -6.09 11.85
CA GLN A 132 14.90 -7.02 11.26
C GLN A 132 13.66 -7.21 12.14
N ASN A 133 13.81 -7.30 13.46
CA ASN A 133 12.67 -7.45 14.38
C ASN A 133 11.70 -6.27 14.28
N THR A 134 12.20 -5.03 14.16
CA THR A 134 11.37 -3.83 13.99
C THR A 134 10.68 -3.83 12.64
N ILE A 135 11.39 -4.24 11.58
CA ILE A 135 10.83 -4.42 10.23
C ILE A 135 9.75 -5.50 10.26
N GLY A 136 9.94 -6.58 11.03
CA GLY A 136 8.94 -7.62 11.26
C GLY A 136 7.64 -7.07 11.86
N VAL A 137 7.74 -6.12 12.80
CA VAL A 137 6.56 -5.43 13.35
C VAL A 137 5.86 -4.59 12.28
N LEU A 138 6.60 -3.85 11.44
CA LEU A 138 6.02 -3.11 10.32
C LEU A 138 5.28 -4.06 9.36
N GLN A 139 5.92 -5.16 8.96
CA GLN A 139 5.29 -6.14 8.07
C GLN A 139 4.06 -6.80 8.71
N SER A 140 4.06 -7.03 10.04
CA SER A 140 2.91 -7.61 10.76
C SER A 140 1.68 -6.70 10.81
N VAL A 141 1.85 -5.42 10.52
CA VAL A 141 0.76 -4.44 10.38
C VAL A 141 0.37 -4.27 8.91
N VAL A 142 1.34 -4.08 8.03
CA VAL A 142 1.08 -3.77 6.61
C VAL A 142 0.52 -4.98 5.86
N ARG A 143 1.10 -6.17 6.04
CA ARG A 143 0.69 -7.38 5.33
C ARG A 143 -0.79 -7.73 5.52
N PRO A 144 -1.35 -7.81 6.74
CA PRO A 144 -2.77 -8.09 6.92
C PRO A 144 -3.67 -6.91 6.49
N ALA A 145 -3.19 -5.66 6.52
CA ALA A 145 -3.92 -4.54 5.96
C ALA A 145 -4.09 -4.68 4.43
N PHE A 146 -3.04 -5.11 3.72
CA PHE A 146 -3.12 -5.40 2.29
C PHE A 146 -3.92 -6.69 1.99
N GLU A 147 -3.94 -7.69 2.91
CA GLU A 147 -4.82 -8.84 2.75
C GLU A 147 -6.29 -8.42 2.84
N MET A 148 -6.65 -7.59 3.81
CA MET A 148 -7.99 -6.99 3.89
C MET A 148 -8.36 -6.23 2.61
N ALA A 149 -7.43 -5.50 1.99
CA ALA A 149 -7.69 -4.81 0.73
C ALA A 149 -7.90 -5.78 -0.46
N VAL A 150 -7.31 -6.98 -0.41
CA VAL A 150 -7.60 -8.06 -1.38
C VAL A 150 -8.97 -8.66 -1.12
N ASP A 151 -9.30 -8.96 0.14
CA ASP A 151 -10.59 -9.54 0.54
C ASP A 151 -11.76 -8.58 0.30
N ASP A 152 -11.51 -7.26 0.34
CA ASP A 152 -12.48 -6.19 0.03
C ASP A 152 -12.53 -5.86 -1.49
N ASP A 153 -11.90 -6.63 -2.37
CA ASP A 153 -11.81 -6.40 -3.82
C ASP A 153 -11.28 -5.00 -4.21
N ILE A 154 -10.37 -4.43 -3.42
CA ILE A 154 -9.75 -3.13 -3.71
C ILE A 154 -8.49 -3.31 -4.56
N ILE A 155 -7.74 -4.40 -4.34
CA ILE A 155 -6.55 -4.77 -5.09
C ILE A 155 -6.55 -6.28 -5.41
N ARG A 156 -5.90 -6.66 -6.52
CA ARG A 156 -5.89 -8.06 -6.97
C ARG A 156 -4.99 -8.98 -6.15
N LYS A 157 -3.89 -8.47 -5.61
CA LYS A 157 -2.85 -9.27 -4.95
C LYS A 157 -2.20 -8.48 -3.83
N ASN A 158 -1.89 -9.16 -2.74
CA ASN A 158 -1.13 -8.59 -1.64
C ASN A 158 0.37 -8.53 -1.98
N PRO A 159 0.98 -7.31 -2.08
CA PRO A 159 2.40 -7.16 -2.40
C PRO A 159 3.32 -7.58 -1.26
N PHE A 160 2.81 -7.80 -0.03
CA PHE A 160 3.56 -8.26 1.13
C PHE A 160 3.45 -9.77 1.38
N LYS A 161 2.97 -10.55 0.42
CA LYS A 161 2.82 -12.01 0.54
C LYS A 161 4.17 -12.73 0.30
N PHE A 162 5.14 -12.47 1.19
CA PHE A 162 6.46 -13.14 1.20
C PHE A 162 6.97 -13.27 2.65
N LYS A 163 8.01 -14.11 2.85
CA LYS A 163 8.69 -14.22 4.14
C LYS A 163 9.73 -13.11 4.29
N LEU A 164 9.76 -12.47 5.46
CA LEU A 164 10.74 -11.40 5.73
C LEU A 164 12.18 -11.89 5.62
N SER A 165 12.46 -13.10 6.08
CA SER A 165 13.78 -13.73 6.01
C SER A 165 14.36 -13.87 4.61
N ASP A 166 13.49 -13.86 3.57
CA ASP A 166 13.92 -13.96 2.17
C ASP A 166 14.38 -12.61 1.59
N VAL A 167 14.19 -11.53 2.36
CA VAL A 167 14.45 -10.15 1.91
C VAL A 167 15.41 -9.43 2.85
N VAL A 168 15.26 -9.62 4.15
CA VAL A 168 16.04 -8.95 5.19
C VAL A 168 16.71 -10.01 6.04
N PRO A 169 18.06 -10.01 6.15
CA PRO A 169 18.79 -10.98 6.95
C PRO A 169 18.51 -10.80 8.45
N LYS A 170 18.70 -11.87 9.22
CA LYS A 170 18.61 -11.82 10.68
C LYS A 170 19.82 -11.09 11.23
N ASP A 171 19.59 -10.00 11.95
CA ASP A 171 20.55 -9.21 12.68
C ASP A 171 20.33 -9.29 14.21
N ALA A 172 19.52 -10.26 14.64
CA ALA A 172 19.20 -10.43 16.04
C ALA A 172 20.41 -11.00 16.79
N TYR A 173 20.84 -10.31 17.83
CA TYR A 173 21.78 -10.86 18.80
C TYR A 173 21.10 -12.00 19.56
N VAL A 174 21.69 -13.17 19.51
CA VAL A 174 21.24 -14.32 20.31
C VAL A 174 21.58 -14.00 21.78
N ARG A 175 20.59 -13.85 22.60
CA ARG A 175 20.76 -13.72 24.05
C ARG A 175 20.78 -15.13 24.61
N ASP A 176 21.94 -15.56 25.09
CA ASP A 176 22.04 -16.79 25.83
C ASP A 176 21.38 -16.62 27.21
N ALA A 177 20.73 -17.67 27.68
CA ALA A 177 20.23 -17.69 29.04
C ALA A 177 21.42 -17.63 30.04
N LEU A 178 21.23 -16.95 31.15
CA LEU A 178 22.22 -16.93 32.21
C LEU A 178 22.51 -18.35 32.65
N THR A 179 23.81 -18.72 32.74
CA THR A 179 24.22 -19.96 33.31
C THR A 179 23.89 -20.01 34.80
N LYS A 180 23.82 -21.23 35.39
CA LYS A 180 23.57 -21.39 36.83
C LYS A 180 24.56 -20.58 37.68
N GLU A 181 25.84 -20.60 37.33
CA GLU A 181 26.89 -19.82 38.00
C GLU A 181 26.69 -18.33 37.90
N GLN A 182 26.20 -17.83 36.75
CA GLN A 182 25.85 -16.43 36.56
C GLN A 182 24.60 -16.04 37.38
N GLN A 183 23.61 -16.94 37.44
CA GLN A 183 22.38 -16.71 38.25
C GLN A 183 22.73 -16.64 39.74
N GLU A 184 23.57 -17.54 40.24
CA GLU A 184 24.03 -17.56 41.65
C GLU A 184 24.80 -16.28 42.03
N LYS A 185 25.53 -15.68 41.07
CA LYS A 185 26.23 -14.40 41.28
C LYS A 185 25.26 -13.19 41.36
N TYR A 186 24.11 -13.25 40.68
CA TYR A 186 23.15 -12.17 40.67
C TYR A 186 22.09 -12.27 41.76
N LEU A 187 21.74 -13.48 42.23
CA LEU A 187 20.73 -13.72 43.27
C LEU A 187 21.06 -13.06 44.65
N PRO A 188 22.32 -12.88 45.07
CA PRO A 188 22.59 -12.17 46.33
C PRO A 188 22.28 -10.66 46.31
N PHE A 189 21.94 -10.07 45.16
CA PHE A 189 21.67 -8.64 44.98
C PHE A 189 20.19 -8.33 44.76
N VAL A 190 19.31 -9.31 44.88
CA VAL A 190 17.86 -9.20 44.87
C VAL A 190 17.31 -9.57 46.22
#